data_a197ae60985482f5d22368fcda2b8864
#
_entry.id   a197ae60985482f5d22368fcda2b8864
#
_cell.length_a   1.000
_cell.length_b   1.000
_cell.length_c   1.000
_cell.angle_alpha   90.00
_cell.angle_beta   90.00
_cell.angle_gamma   90.00
#
_symmetry.space_group_name_H-M   'P 1'
#
loop_
_entity.id
_entity.type
_entity.pdbx_description
1 polymer ?
#
loop_
_entity_poly.entity_id
_entity_poly.type
_entity_poly.pdbx_seq_one_letter_code
_entity_poly.pdbx_strand_id
1 'polypeptide(L)'
;MMGKARYVAAAACAALLAAGAGACGTSVSVVTEGAAQGPTIAIGVAADQPGLGYLHGGEYSGFDIDVAKYVAKTLGYAEKQIVFKQLSPAMRASALTDGTVDMVVDSVSMDGTHDGEADVAGPYLTVREALLIRSDSASEITGTDSLSDKTVCAVAGSAADDNIRNRTKNTRTTVAERDTYPQCMTALMIGEADA
;
A
#
# COMPACT_ATOMS: atom_id res chain seq x y z
N MET A 1 64.38 20.88 35.18
CA MET A 1 62.93 20.82 35.44
C MET A 1 62.05 20.75 34.17
N MET A 2 62.56 20.40 33.01
CA MET A 2 61.82 20.40 31.72
C MET A 2 61.25 19.04 31.28
N GLY A 3 61.49 17.98 32.05
CA GLY A 3 61.06 16.62 31.64
C GLY A 3 59.62 16.24 32.02
N LYS A 4 59.13 16.71 33.16
CA LYS A 4 57.83 16.30 33.70
C LYS A 4 56.61 16.95 32.97
N ALA A 5 56.79 18.15 32.43
CA ALA A 5 55.73 18.85 31.70
C ALA A 5 55.41 18.19 30.32
N ARG A 6 56.44 17.55 29.69
CA ARG A 6 56.25 16.89 28.40
C ARG A 6 55.45 15.58 28.50
N TYR A 7 55.59 14.86 29.59
CA TYR A 7 54.82 13.61 29.83
C TYR A 7 53.37 13.85 30.19
N VAL A 8 53.08 14.96 30.89
CA VAL A 8 51.69 15.34 31.23
C VAL A 8 50.95 15.77 29.98
N ALA A 9 51.56 16.51 29.05
CA ALA A 9 50.94 16.90 27.80
C ALA A 9 50.73 15.69 26.87
N ALA A 10 51.63 14.72 26.84
CA ALA A 10 51.48 13.50 26.01
C ALA A 10 50.36 12.58 26.57
N ALA A 11 50.20 12.49 27.89
CA ALA A 11 49.12 11.71 28.49
C ALA A 11 47.72 12.34 28.27
N ALA A 12 47.63 13.67 28.27
CA ALA A 12 46.36 14.37 27.98
C ALA A 12 45.91 14.19 26.52
N CYS A 13 46.84 14.19 25.55
CA CYS A 13 46.52 13.93 24.14
C CYS A 13 46.09 12.48 23.89
N ALA A 14 46.68 11.50 24.58
CA ALA A 14 46.33 10.09 24.45
C ALA A 14 44.93 9.81 25.04
N ALA A 15 44.53 10.50 26.13
CA ALA A 15 43.20 10.36 26.71
C ALA A 15 42.10 10.97 25.83
N LEU A 16 42.36 12.04 25.07
CA LEU A 16 41.44 12.64 24.13
C LEU A 16 41.23 11.80 22.86
N LEU A 17 42.23 11.03 22.43
CA LEU A 17 42.09 10.12 21.30
C LEU A 17 41.33 8.84 21.63
N ALA A 18 41.32 8.39 22.87
CA ALA A 18 40.58 7.22 23.31
C ALA A 18 39.05 7.51 23.46
N ALA A 19 38.66 8.78 23.68
CA ALA A 19 37.26 9.18 23.78
C ALA A 19 36.56 9.35 22.41
N GLY A 20 37.33 9.43 21.31
CA GLY A 20 36.82 9.60 19.95
C GLY A 20 36.49 8.30 19.20
N ALA A 21 36.94 7.13 19.69
CA ALA A 21 36.76 5.85 19.01
C ALA A 21 35.44 5.11 19.33
N GLY A 22 34.59 5.67 20.20
CA GLY A 22 33.31 5.07 20.62
C GLY A 22 32.09 5.52 19.84
N ALA A 23 32.23 6.37 18.80
CA ALA A 23 31.09 6.93 18.07
C ALA A 23 30.82 6.22 16.73
N CYS A 24 31.12 4.94 16.62
CA CYS A 24 30.69 4.13 15.47
C CYS A 24 29.47 3.28 15.88
N GLY A 25 28.30 3.76 15.54
CA GLY A 25 27.20 2.87 15.18
C GLY A 25 26.42 2.23 16.32
N THR A 26 26.04 2.96 17.35
CA THR A 26 24.80 2.62 18.07
C THR A 26 23.71 3.55 17.58
N SER A 27 22.84 3.06 16.72
CA SER A 27 21.54 3.68 16.47
C SER A 27 20.81 3.68 17.84
N VAL A 28 20.79 4.82 18.51
CA VAL A 28 19.99 4.99 19.71
C VAL A 28 18.53 5.00 19.26
N SER A 29 17.88 3.84 19.36
CA SER A 29 16.42 3.77 19.22
C SER A 29 15.83 4.48 20.40
N VAL A 30 15.36 5.71 20.20
CA VAL A 30 14.57 6.41 21.20
C VAL A 30 13.23 5.69 21.30
N VAL A 31 13.07 4.89 22.33
CA VAL A 31 11.80 4.19 22.61
C VAL A 31 10.89 5.18 23.33
N THR A 32 9.92 5.70 22.60
CA THR A 32 8.76 6.36 23.22
C THR A 32 7.79 5.27 23.70
N GLU A 33 7.16 5.46 24.85
CA GLU A 33 6.18 4.50 25.36
C GLU A 33 5.11 4.23 24.29
N GLY A 34 4.94 2.95 23.89
CA GLY A 34 4.09 2.55 22.76
C GLY A 34 4.75 2.56 21.39
N ALA A 35 5.98 3.09 21.24
CA ALA A 35 6.69 3.07 19.97
C ALA A 35 7.28 1.68 19.65
N ALA A 36 7.45 1.38 18.36
CA ALA A 36 8.10 0.16 17.90
C ALA A 36 9.59 0.15 18.32
N GLN A 37 10.05 -1.01 18.79
CA GLN A 37 11.47 -1.24 19.05
C GLN A 37 12.09 -1.94 17.85
N GLY A 38 13.22 -1.42 17.36
CA GLY A 38 13.90 -1.95 16.18
C GLY A 38 13.32 -1.42 14.84
N PRO A 39 13.70 -2.03 13.71
CA PRO A 39 13.23 -1.62 12.41
C PRO A 39 11.72 -1.82 12.26
N THR A 40 11.08 -0.93 11.52
CA THR A 40 9.65 -1.06 11.15
C THR A 40 9.54 -1.56 9.73
N ILE A 41 8.39 -2.16 9.41
CA ILE A 41 8.01 -2.49 8.04
C ILE A 41 6.82 -1.60 7.63
N ALA A 42 6.97 -0.88 6.52
CA ALA A 42 5.93 -0.06 5.94
C ALA A 42 5.14 -0.89 4.92
N ILE A 43 3.84 -1.07 5.13
CA ILE A 43 3.00 -1.89 4.26
C ILE A 43 1.91 -1.02 3.64
N GLY A 44 1.92 -0.95 2.31
CA GLY A 44 0.87 -0.32 1.52
C GLY A 44 -0.39 -1.19 1.49
N VAL A 45 -1.53 -0.60 1.79
CA VAL A 45 -2.83 -1.27 1.82
C VAL A 45 -3.92 -0.35 1.30
N ALA A 46 -5.04 -0.92 0.81
CA ALA A 46 -6.25 -0.14 0.61
C ALA A 46 -6.80 0.36 1.96
N ALA A 47 -7.61 1.42 1.90
CA ALA A 47 -8.28 1.98 3.08
C ALA A 47 -9.80 2.14 2.87
N ASP A 48 -10.29 1.83 1.69
CA ASP A 48 -11.65 2.10 1.23
C ASP A 48 -12.39 0.84 0.71
N GLN A 49 -11.85 -0.35 0.98
CA GLN A 49 -12.41 -1.63 0.58
C GLN A 49 -12.90 -2.42 1.81
N PRO A 50 -14.15 -2.26 2.25
CA PRO A 50 -14.68 -3.00 3.41
C PRO A 50 -14.54 -4.52 3.25
N GLY A 51 -14.00 -5.17 4.28
CA GLY A 51 -13.73 -6.62 4.28
C GLY A 51 -12.37 -7.03 3.70
N LEU A 52 -11.70 -6.17 2.93
CA LEU A 52 -10.34 -6.36 2.41
C LEU A 52 -9.36 -5.43 3.12
N GLY A 53 -9.12 -4.23 2.61
CA GLY A 53 -8.33 -3.19 3.24
C GLY A 53 -9.23 -1.99 3.59
N TYR A 54 -9.56 -1.82 4.86
CA TYR A 54 -10.50 -0.80 5.30
C TYR A 54 -10.01 -0.03 6.52
N LEU A 55 -9.99 1.30 6.41
CA LEU A 55 -9.66 2.19 7.51
C LEU A 55 -10.95 2.79 8.08
N HIS A 56 -11.28 2.48 9.32
CA HIS A 56 -12.42 3.04 10.01
C HIS A 56 -12.08 3.37 11.46
N GLY A 57 -12.46 4.57 11.92
CA GLY A 57 -12.16 5.00 13.28
C GLY A 57 -10.67 5.09 13.63
N GLY A 58 -9.79 5.17 12.63
CA GLY A 58 -8.32 5.18 12.83
C GLY A 58 -7.69 3.79 12.87
N GLU A 59 -8.46 2.72 12.68
CA GLU A 59 -7.98 1.34 12.68
C GLU A 59 -8.13 0.69 11.31
N TYR A 60 -7.07 0.00 10.87
CA TYR A 60 -7.12 -0.84 9.67
C TYR A 60 -7.68 -2.22 9.98
N SER A 61 -8.56 -2.72 9.13
CA SER A 61 -9.20 -4.02 9.26
C SER A 61 -9.48 -4.66 7.91
N GLY A 62 -9.70 -5.97 7.91
CA GLY A 62 -10.07 -6.76 6.75
C GLY A 62 -9.01 -7.81 6.37
N PHE A 63 -9.33 -8.60 5.35
CA PHE A 63 -8.56 -9.77 4.99
C PHE A 63 -7.13 -9.43 4.53
N ASP A 64 -6.95 -8.37 3.73
CA ASP A 64 -5.63 -7.90 3.31
C ASP A 64 -4.78 -7.46 4.49
N ILE A 65 -5.41 -6.84 5.50
CA ILE A 65 -4.73 -6.42 6.73
C ILE A 65 -4.27 -7.63 7.53
N ASP A 66 -5.09 -8.68 7.61
CA ASP A 66 -4.73 -9.92 8.30
C ASP A 66 -3.59 -10.64 7.57
N VAL A 67 -3.61 -10.69 6.23
CA VAL A 67 -2.51 -11.21 5.41
C VAL A 67 -1.23 -10.40 5.63
N ALA A 68 -1.31 -9.07 5.60
CA ALA A 68 -0.18 -8.19 5.84
C ALA A 68 0.46 -8.43 7.21
N LYS A 69 -0.34 -8.54 8.26
CA LYS A 69 0.12 -8.87 9.63
C LYS A 69 0.77 -10.25 9.68
N TYR A 70 0.16 -11.24 9.02
CA TYR A 70 0.71 -12.60 8.94
C TYR A 70 2.08 -12.63 8.27
N VAL A 71 2.22 -11.97 7.11
CA VAL A 71 3.49 -11.89 6.38
C VAL A 71 4.54 -11.17 7.21
N ALA A 72 4.23 -9.99 7.76
CA ALA A 72 5.15 -9.24 8.60
C ALA A 72 5.64 -10.06 9.81
N LYS A 73 4.73 -10.77 10.48
CA LYS A 73 5.07 -11.68 11.57
C LYS A 73 6.02 -12.79 11.12
N THR A 74 5.77 -13.38 9.94
CA THR A 74 6.61 -14.45 9.37
C THR A 74 8.01 -13.93 9.04
N LEU A 75 8.13 -12.65 8.66
CA LEU A 75 9.39 -11.95 8.44
C LEU A 75 10.09 -11.52 9.74
N GLY A 76 9.48 -11.76 10.91
CA GLY A 76 10.05 -11.47 12.22
C GLY A 76 9.66 -10.12 12.83
N TYR A 77 8.74 -9.38 12.22
CA TYR A 77 8.23 -8.13 12.76
C TYR A 77 7.14 -8.37 13.80
N ALA A 78 7.21 -7.68 14.93
CA ALA A 78 6.10 -7.61 15.88
C ALA A 78 5.01 -6.66 15.34
N GLU A 79 3.77 -6.83 15.78
CA GLU A 79 2.63 -6.02 15.29
C GLU A 79 2.86 -4.51 15.43
N LYS A 80 3.48 -4.06 16.54
CA LYS A 80 3.83 -2.66 16.77
C LYS A 80 4.92 -2.10 15.83
N GLN A 81 5.58 -2.96 15.05
CA GLN A 81 6.58 -2.57 14.05
C GLN A 81 5.98 -2.43 12.66
N ILE A 82 4.70 -2.74 12.49
CA ILE A 82 3.99 -2.60 11.23
C ILE A 82 3.44 -1.17 11.12
N VAL A 83 3.77 -0.50 10.01
CA VAL A 83 3.27 0.82 9.67
C VAL A 83 2.43 0.71 8.40
N PHE A 84 1.12 0.77 8.52
CA PHE A 84 0.24 0.78 7.37
C PHE A 84 0.25 2.13 6.66
N LYS A 85 0.32 2.11 5.34
CA LYS A 85 0.23 3.27 4.45
C LYS A 85 -0.95 3.08 3.51
N GLN A 86 -1.86 4.05 3.51
CA GLN A 86 -2.97 4.04 2.55
C GLN A 86 -2.44 4.28 1.14
N LEU A 87 -2.77 3.41 0.21
CA LEU A 87 -2.47 3.57 -1.20
C LEU A 87 -3.75 3.44 -2.04
N SER A 88 -3.83 4.23 -3.10
CA SER A 88 -4.76 3.94 -4.20
C SER A 88 -4.09 2.95 -5.18
N PRO A 89 -4.86 2.24 -6.03
CA PRO A 89 -4.29 1.33 -7.01
C PRO A 89 -3.20 1.95 -7.88
N ALA A 90 -3.39 3.18 -8.35
CA ALA A 90 -2.43 3.90 -9.19
C ALA A 90 -1.11 4.25 -8.47
N MET A 91 -1.09 4.26 -7.13
CA MET A 91 0.11 4.63 -6.34
C MET A 91 1.00 3.44 -5.98
N ARG A 92 0.55 2.19 -6.18
CA ARG A 92 1.23 0.99 -5.67
C ARG A 92 2.66 0.85 -6.18
N ALA A 93 2.85 0.94 -7.50
CA ALA A 93 4.16 0.77 -8.14
C ALA A 93 5.14 1.88 -7.73
N SER A 94 4.72 3.14 -7.75
CA SER A 94 5.57 4.27 -7.35
C SER A 94 5.95 4.19 -5.87
N ALA A 95 5.03 3.82 -4.97
CA ALA A 95 5.30 3.72 -3.55
C ALA A 95 6.33 2.62 -3.21
N LEU A 96 6.37 1.53 -3.99
CA LEU A 96 7.42 0.51 -3.91
C LEU A 96 8.75 1.02 -4.46
N THR A 97 8.73 1.65 -5.64
CA THR A 97 9.94 2.11 -6.35
C THR A 97 10.67 3.22 -5.58
N ASP A 98 9.94 4.14 -4.96
CA ASP A 98 10.51 5.24 -4.20
C ASP A 98 10.80 4.89 -2.72
N GLY A 99 10.47 3.66 -2.30
CA GLY A 99 10.70 3.18 -0.94
C GLY A 99 9.75 3.78 0.11
N THR A 100 8.63 4.35 -0.30
CA THR A 100 7.57 4.81 0.63
C THR A 100 6.98 3.65 1.41
N VAL A 101 6.93 2.46 0.78
CA VAL A 101 6.54 1.19 1.42
C VAL A 101 7.54 0.10 1.05
N ASP A 102 7.70 -0.88 1.94
CA ASP A 102 8.53 -2.06 1.75
C ASP A 102 7.76 -3.19 1.04
N MET A 103 6.45 -3.19 1.16
CA MET A 103 5.56 -4.20 0.61
C MET A 103 4.17 -3.60 0.37
N VAL A 104 3.45 -4.13 -0.60
CA VAL A 104 2.02 -3.85 -0.80
C VAL A 104 1.22 -5.13 -0.60
N VAL A 105 0.17 -5.07 0.22
CA VAL A 105 -0.83 -6.12 0.39
C VAL A 105 -2.20 -5.51 0.13
N ASP A 106 -2.71 -5.76 -1.06
CA ASP A 106 -3.92 -5.11 -1.56
C ASP A 106 -4.52 -6.00 -2.68
N SER A 107 -5.67 -5.66 -3.19
CA SER A 107 -6.33 -6.35 -4.30
C SER A 107 -5.59 -6.15 -5.64
N VAL A 108 -4.32 -6.62 -5.71
CA VAL A 108 -3.49 -6.59 -6.92
C VAL A 108 -3.78 -7.84 -7.75
N SER A 109 -4.08 -7.67 -9.03
CA SER A 109 -4.25 -8.79 -9.94
C SER A 109 -2.91 -9.44 -10.28
N MET A 110 -2.90 -10.79 -10.38
CA MET A 110 -1.73 -11.56 -10.79
C MET A 110 -1.86 -12.02 -12.26
N ASP A 111 -2.41 -11.20 -13.12
CA ASP A 111 -2.63 -11.51 -14.54
C ASP A 111 -1.46 -11.16 -15.48
N GLY A 112 -0.31 -10.76 -14.89
CA GLY A 112 0.90 -10.40 -15.63
C GLY A 112 0.93 -8.94 -16.10
N THR A 113 -0.07 -8.11 -15.78
CA THR A 113 -0.09 -6.69 -16.18
C THR A 113 0.96 -5.85 -15.46
N HIS A 114 1.51 -6.37 -14.35
CA HIS A 114 2.55 -5.71 -13.53
C HIS A 114 3.94 -6.33 -13.68
N ASP A 115 4.16 -7.13 -14.73
CA ASP A 115 5.44 -7.79 -14.98
C ASP A 115 6.58 -6.76 -15.11
N GLY A 116 7.58 -6.88 -14.22
CA GLY A 116 8.77 -6.03 -14.21
C GLY A 116 8.68 -4.75 -13.39
N GLU A 117 7.53 -4.41 -12.80
CA GLU A 117 7.39 -3.26 -11.89
C GLU A 117 7.73 -3.64 -10.44
N ALA A 118 7.35 -4.84 -10.02
CA ALA A 118 7.66 -5.39 -8.70
C ALA A 118 7.57 -6.92 -8.72
N ASP A 119 8.26 -7.57 -7.78
CA ASP A 119 8.07 -8.99 -7.54
C ASP A 119 6.71 -9.25 -6.87
N VAL A 120 5.96 -10.23 -7.37
CA VAL A 120 4.63 -10.57 -6.88
C VAL A 120 4.62 -11.97 -6.27
N ALA A 121 4.02 -12.13 -5.09
CA ALA A 121 3.82 -13.40 -4.41
C ALA A 121 2.33 -13.65 -4.13
N GLY A 122 1.85 -14.86 -4.39
CA GLY A 122 0.46 -15.23 -4.17
C GLY A 122 -0.03 -16.27 -5.20
N PRO A 123 -1.33 -16.33 -5.53
CA PRO A 123 -2.42 -15.54 -4.98
C PRO A 123 -2.81 -15.99 -3.56
N TYR A 124 -3.23 -15.06 -2.71
CA TYR A 124 -3.82 -15.38 -1.40
C TYR A 124 -5.35 -15.35 -1.41
N LEU A 125 -5.95 -14.78 -2.46
CA LEU A 125 -7.40 -14.74 -2.66
C LEU A 125 -7.71 -14.89 -4.15
N THR A 126 -8.76 -15.64 -4.47
CA THR A 126 -9.31 -15.72 -5.83
C THR A 126 -10.72 -15.17 -5.81
N VAL A 127 -10.96 -14.14 -6.62
CA VAL A 127 -12.25 -13.47 -6.74
C VAL A 127 -12.70 -13.43 -8.20
N ARG A 128 -13.96 -13.07 -8.42
CA ARG A 128 -14.50 -12.78 -9.75
C ARG A 128 -14.90 -11.31 -9.79
N GLU A 129 -14.62 -10.66 -10.89
CA GLU A 129 -15.18 -9.34 -11.16
C GLU A 129 -16.65 -9.44 -11.50
N ALA A 130 -17.40 -8.45 -11.05
CA ALA A 130 -18.81 -8.29 -11.36
C ALA A 130 -19.15 -6.82 -11.57
N LEU A 131 -20.22 -6.56 -12.33
CA LEU A 131 -20.78 -5.22 -12.45
C LEU A 131 -21.72 -4.98 -11.27
N LEU A 132 -21.49 -3.88 -10.57
CA LEU A 132 -22.44 -3.37 -9.59
C LEU A 132 -23.36 -2.39 -10.30
N ILE A 133 -24.66 -2.63 -10.21
CA ILE A 133 -25.70 -1.83 -10.87
C ILE A 133 -26.77 -1.42 -9.87
N ARG A 134 -27.53 -0.38 -10.20
CA ARG A 134 -28.76 -0.08 -9.48
C ARG A 134 -29.83 -1.15 -9.75
N SER A 135 -30.69 -1.40 -8.79
CA SER A 135 -31.74 -2.42 -8.89
C SER A 135 -32.76 -2.14 -10.01
N ASP A 136 -32.99 -0.87 -10.31
CA ASP A 136 -33.88 -0.43 -11.40
C ASP A 136 -33.28 -0.65 -12.80
N SER A 137 -31.96 -0.79 -12.91
CA SER A 137 -31.23 -1.04 -14.17
C SER A 137 -30.98 -2.53 -14.45
N ALA A 138 -31.44 -3.44 -13.57
CA ALA A 138 -31.12 -4.87 -13.65
C ALA A 138 -31.68 -5.58 -14.91
N SER A 139 -32.73 -5.05 -15.52
CA SER A 139 -33.28 -5.56 -16.78
C SER A 139 -32.52 -5.11 -18.02
N GLU A 140 -31.75 -4.03 -17.93
CA GLU A 140 -31.00 -3.44 -19.03
C GLU A 140 -29.54 -3.87 -19.04
N ILE A 141 -28.92 -3.96 -17.84
CA ILE A 141 -27.50 -4.32 -17.68
C ILE A 141 -27.41 -5.74 -17.13
N THR A 142 -27.17 -6.69 -18.02
CA THR A 142 -27.09 -8.13 -17.71
C THR A 142 -25.65 -8.67 -17.80
N GLY A 143 -24.72 -7.86 -18.26
CA GLY A 143 -23.32 -8.20 -18.43
C GLY A 143 -22.58 -7.15 -19.26
N THR A 144 -21.31 -7.39 -19.54
CA THR A 144 -20.45 -6.45 -20.30
C THR A 144 -20.97 -6.18 -21.71
N ASP A 145 -21.68 -7.12 -22.31
CA ASP A 145 -22.21 -6.98 -23.68
C ASP A 145 -23.38 -5.96 -23.75
N SER A 146 -24.00 -5.66 -22.62
CA SER A 146 -25.10 -4.69 -22.52
C SER A 146 -24.68 -3.27 -22.15
N LEU A 147 -23.37 -2.99 -22.15
CA LEU A 147 -22.81 -1.71 -21.73
C LEU A 147 -22.70 -0.66 -22.84
N SER A 148 -23.12 -0.98 -24.07
CA SER A 148 -23.11 0.03 -25.17
C SER A 148 -23.94 1.26 -24.79
N ASP A 149 -23.40 2.44 -25.00
CA ASP A 149 -24.00 3.74 -24.63
C ASP A 149 -24.22 3.94 -23.11
N LYS A 150 -23.58 3.12 -22.27
CA LYS A 150 -23.60 3.24 -20.81
C LYS A 150 -22.28 3.82 -20.30
N THR A 151 -22.33 4.40 -19.10
CA THR A 151 -21.16 4.87 -18.37
C THR A 151 -20.83 3.90 -17.25
N VAL A 152 -19.61 3.36 -17.26
CA VAL A 152 -19.07 2.48 -16.21
C VAL A 152 -18.03 3.23 -15.41
N CYS A 153 -18.17 3.25 -14.08
CA CYS A 153 -17.14 3.82 -13.21
C CYS A 153 -16.11 2.76 -12.86
N ALA A 154 -14.84 3.11 -12.97
CA ALA A 154 -13.71 2.28 -12.53
C ALA A 154 -12.71 3.11 -11.73
N VAL A 155 -11.99 2.45 -10.83
CA VAL A 155 -10.93 3.12 -10.05
C VAL A 155 -9.63 3.07 -10.84
N ALA A 156 -9.03 4.22 -11.08
CA ALA A 156 -7.81 4.37 -11.85
C ALA A 156 -6.69 3.44 -11.35
N GLY A 157 -6.05 2.71 -12.27
CA GLY A 157 -4.97 1.76 -11.97
C GLY A 157 -5.43 0.47 -11.28
N SER A 158 -6.73 0.20 -11.22
CA SER A 158 -7.26 -1.09 -10.79
C SER A 158 -7.34 -2.08 -11.95
N ALA A 159 -7.27 -3.38 -11.67
CA ALA A 159 -7.49 -4.42 -12.68
C ALA A 159 -8.89 -4.30 -13.32
N ALA A 160 -9.89 -3.84 -12.56
CA ALA A 160 -11.24 -3.62 -13.09
C ALA A 160 -11.28 -2.51 -14.16
N ASP A 161 -10.47 -1.44 -14.01
CA ASP A 161 -10.34 -0.39 -15.03
C ASP A 161 -9.76 -0.95 -16.33
N ASP A 162 -8.64 -1.66 -16.26
CA ASP A 162 -8.03 -2.29 -17.42
C ASP A 162 -8.96 -3.31 -18.09
N ASN A 163 -9.59 -4.15 -17.30
CA ASN A 163 -10.49 -5.19 -17.80
C ASN A 163 -11.73 -4.62 -18.48
N ILE A 164 -12.37 -3.61 -17.91
CA ILE A 164 -13.55 -3.00 -18.51
C ILE A 164 -13.20 -2.28 -19.82
N ARG A 165 -12.07 -1.55 -19.88
CA ARG A 165 -11.59 -0.91 -21.11
C ARG A 165 -11.31 -1.93 -22.19
N ASN A 166 -10.65 -3.03 -21.85
CA ASN A 166 -10.35 -4.11 -22.81
C ASN A 166 -11.62 -4.78 -23.34
N ARG A 167 -12.60 -5.05 -22.48
CA ARG A 167 -13.87 -5.70 -22.87
C ARG A 167 -14.76 -4.78 -23.69
N THR A 168 -14.72 -3.48 -23.45
CA THR A 168 -15.60 -2.50 -24.09
C THR A 168 -14.94 -1.68 -25.20
N LYS A 169 -13.69 -1.97 -25.56
CA LYS A 169 -12.90 -1.20 -26.55
C LYS A 169 -13.57 -1.02 -27.92
N ASN A 170 -14.46 -1.93 -28.30
CA ASN A 170 -15.19 -1.89 -29.58
C ASN A 170 -16.65 -1.48 -29.41
N THR A 171 -17.04 -0.95 -28.27
CA THR A 171 -18.39 -0.49 -27.95
C THR A 171 -18.41 1.02 -27.75
N ARG A 172 -19.60 1.61 -27.60
CA ARG A 172 -19.76 3.03 -27.22
C ARG A 172 -19.86 3.23 -25.70
N THR A 173 -19.24 2.33 -24.93
CA THR A 173 -19.20 2.43 -23.47
C THR A 173 -18.24 3.56 -23.05
N THR A 174 -18.68 4.42 -22.14
CA THR A 174 -17.83 5.41 -21.50
C THR A 174 -17.27 4.83 -20.21
N VAL A 175 -15.94 4.86 -20.02
CA VAL A 175 -15.32 4.49 -18.75
C VAL A 175 -14.97 5.78 -18.01
N ALA A 176 -15.66 6.03 -16.90
CA ALA A 176 -15.45 7.18 -16.02
C ALA A 176 -14.49 6.78 -14.90
N GLU A 177 -13.27 7.30 -14.90
CA GLU A 177 -12.29 7.04 -13.86
C GLU A 177 -12.56 7.86 -12.60
N ARG A 178 -12.29 7.26 -11.44
CA ARG A 178 -12.25 7.90 -10.12
C ARG A 178 -11.03 7.40 -9.35
N ASP A 179 -10.61 8.17 -8.35
CA ASP A 179 -9.43 7.83 -7.54
C ASP A 179 -9.73 6.77 -6.47
N THR A 180 -11.00 6.61 -6.09
CA THR A 180 -11.42 5.74 -4.97
C THR A 180 -12.72 4.99 -5.25
N TYR A 181 -12.90 3.83 -4.61
CA TYR A 181 -14.13 3.04 -4.70
C TYR A 181 -15.37 3.81 -4.20
N PRO A 182 -15.33 4.56 -3.07
CA PRO A 182 -16.46 5.38 -2.64
C PRO A 182 -16.91 6.43 -3.65
N GLN A 183 -15.99 6.99 -4.46
CA GLN A 183 -16.35 7.93 -5.52
C GLN A 183 -17.14 7.23 -6.64
N CYS A 184 -16.76 6.00 -7.03
CA CYS A 184 -17.54 5.21 -7.98
C CYS A 184 -18.90 4.82 -7.41
N MET A 185 -18.99 4.44 -6.14
CA MET A 185 -20.26 4.18 -5.47
C MET A 185 -21.16 5.40 -5.48
N THR A 186 -20.61 6.58 -5.22
CA THR A 186 -21.37 7.83 -5.28
C THR A 186 -21.86 8.11 -6.70
N ALA A 187 -21.00 7.99 -7.71
CA ALA A 187 -21.37 8.20 -9.12
C ALA A 187 -22.53 7.28 -9.54
N LEU A 188 -22.47 6.00 -9.12
CA LEU A 188 -23.55 5.03 -9.36
C LEU A 188 -24.86 5.45 -8.67
N MET A 189 -24.78 5.88 -7.41
CA MET A 189 -25.97 6.24 -6.62
C MET A 189 -26.69 7.48 -7.15
N ILE A 190 -25.94 8.47 -7.65
CA ILE A 190 -26.52 9.72 -8.17
C ILE A 190 -26.81 9.68 -9.69
N GLY A 191 -26.52 8.54 -10.35
CA GLY A 191 -26.79 8.33 -11.78
C GLY A 191 -25.78 8.95 -12.74
N GLU A 192 -24.59 9.34 -12.26
CA GLU A 192 -23.46 9.73 -13.11
C GLU A 192 -22.79 8.53 -13.79
N ALA A 193 -22.94 7.34 -13.19
CA ALA A 193 -22.56 6.07 -13.79
C ALA A 193 -23.76 5.11 -13.79
N ASP A 194 -23.76 4.19 -14.76
CA ASP A 194 -24.78 3.13 -14.90
C ASP A 194 -24.36 1.85 -14.17
N ALA A 195 -23.02 1.61 -14.08
CA ALA A 195 -22.42 0.46 -13.41
C ALA A 195 -21.06 0.82 -12.79
#